data_120a985514946e50de3496ea5710e7bc
#
_entry.id   120a985514946e50de3496ea5710e7bc
#
_cell.length_a   1.000
_cell.length_b   1.000
_cell.length_c   1.000
_cell.angle_alpha   90.00
_cell.angle_beta   90.00
_cell.angle_gamma   90.00
#
_symmetry.space_group_name_H-M   'P 1'
#
loop_
_entity.id
_entity.type
_entity.pdbx_description
1 polymer ?
#
loop_
_entity_poly.entity_id
_entity_poly.type
_entity_poly.pdbx_seq_one_letter_code
_entity_poly.pdbx_strand_id
1 'polypeptide(L)'
;MRTNFVPFAVGFILLCALPAEAQDHMHPEHGATAQSPEPMSASPEHTMSHHGMMLHGLDGFPTLAYDDQRAPKPPMVASPPAPPGDARRGKELAYSSEKGNCLACHVLEADGEQPGSVGPNLSAYERLGRTAAYTFQQLWDARVHNPKTAMPPFGTNGILSAPEVADIVAYLRTLKHASAPSRPAPAPGRNFAVAGDDLSLADFYLDQGKAQFEQPGPNGKSCASCHVGERSLRGAATRYPVYDRAVAKPITLEERINSCRASRMTLPPLAPGSEALNAVSGYVKYLSHGMPVRVTAQGDGTRRALARGEGLFFKKAGRLNLACADCHVAAAGRWLRGQRLAAIHADGEERAVATKYPTHHVGRHELGFVSLQQRIEHCQAITQVLPLKPGSREYSDLEYYLTWLANDAPMLAPTADGYE
;
A
#
# COMPACT_ATOMS: atom_id res chain seq x y z
N MET A 1 42.08 -17.90 42.99
CA MET A 1 42.96 -16.68 42.97
C MET A 1 43.25 -16.30 41.52
N ARG A 2 43.09 -15.00 41.24
CA ARG A 2 43.30 -14.27 39.98
C ARG A 2 42.14 -14.32 38.97
N THR A 3 41.32 -13.31 39.14
CA THR A 3 40.35 -12.69 38.26
C THR A 3 41.05 -11.96 37.12
N ASN A 4 40.67 -12.25 35.85
CA ASN A 4 41.02 -11.40 34.74
C ASN A 4 39.76 -10.72 34.19
N PHE A 5 39.65 -9.45 34.43
CA PHE A 5 38.72 -8.52 33.82
C PHE A 5 39.15 -8.17 32.39
N VAL A 6 38.24 -8.31 31.42
CA VAL A 6 38.43 -7.72 30.08
C VAL A 6 37.41 -6.59 29.94
N PRO A 7 37.83 -5.38 29.60
CA PRO A 7 36.93 -4.23 29.48
C PRO A 7 36.17 -4.28 28.13
N PHE A 8 34.84 -4.17 28.19
CA PHE A 8 33.99 -3.90 27.06
C PHE A 8 34.21 -2.44 26.61
N ALA A 9 34.62 -2.26 25.36
CA ALA A 9 34.63 -0.96 24.71
C ALA A 9 33.22 -0.61 24.25
N VAL A 10 32.64 0.40 24.91
CA VAL A 10 31.36 1.00 24.53
C VAL A 10 31.61 1.97 23.38
N GLY A 11 31.19 1.59 22.18
CA GLY A 11 31.21 2.46 21.01
C GLY A 11 30.18 3.59 21.15
N PHE A 12 30.66 4.80 21.34
CA PHE A 12 29.85 6.02 21.35
C PHE A 12 29.23 6.30 19.98
N ILE A 13 27.91 6.28 19.93
CA ILE A 13 27.14 6.80 18.79
C ILE A 13 27.12 8.32 18.95
N LEU A 14 27.84 9.03 18.07
CA LEU A 14 27.91 10.48 18.03
C LEU A 14 26.56 11.04 17.53
N LEU A 15 25.73 11.54 18.43
CA LEU A 15 24.59 12.38 18.11
C LEU A 15 25.12 13.76 17.64
N CYS A 16 24.78 14.16 16.41
CA CYS A 16 24.99 15.54 15.97
C CYS A 16 24.01 16.47 16.69
N ALA A 17 24.45 17.13 17.75
CA ALA A 17 23.78 18.28 18.32
C ALA A 17 24.30 19.56 17.65
N LEU A 18 23.38 20.43 17.23
CA LEU A 18 23.69 21.79 16.76
C LEU A 18 23.61 22.75 17.94
N PRO A 19 24.50 23.74 18.06
CA PRO A 19 24.30 24.84 18.99
C PRO A 19 23.33 25.87 18.40
N ALA A 20 22.43 26.35 19.24
CA ALA A 20 21.60 27.51 18.99
C ALA A 20 22.39 28.76 19.37
N GLU A 21 22.63 29.67 18.44
CA GLU A 21 22.99 31.06 18.75
C GLU A 21 21.87 31.98 18.28
N ALA A 22 21.32 32.70 19.24
CA ALA A 22 20.40 33.79 19.04
C ALA A 22 21.18 35.05 18.63
N GLN A 23 20.70 35.72 17.58
CA GLN A 23 21.06 37.13 17.35
C GLN A 23 19.78 37.90 17.02
N ASP A 24 19.46 38.80 17.96
CA ASP A 24 18.55 39.93 17.81
C ASP A 24 19.01 40.88 16.72
N HIS A 25 18.14 41.27 15.81
CA HIS A 25 18.23 42.57 15.15
C HIS A 25 16.82 43.12 14.87
N MET A 26 16.69 44.38 15.32
CA MET A 26 15.53 45.26 15.31
C MET A 26 14.88 45.51 13.93
N HIS A 27 13.58 45.76 13.99
CA HIS A 27 12.71 46.31 12.94
C HIS A 27 13.10 47.72 12.47
N PRO A 28 12.61 48.11 11.26
CA PRO A 28 11.62 49.19 11.29
C PRO A 28 10.29 48.87 10.56
N GLU A 29 9.25 49.41 11.10
CA GLU A 29 7.89 49.38 10.63
C GLU A 29 7.70 50.08 9.28
N HIS A 30 7.00 49.44 8.35
CA HIS A 30 6.25 50.15 7.34
C HIS A 30 4.87 49.48 7.18
N GLY A 31 3.85 50.30 7.48
CA GLY A 31 2.43 49.92 7.34
C GLY A 31 2.07 49.56 5.90
N ALA A 32 1.33 48.50 5.77
CA ALA A 32 0.54 48.19 4.59
C ALA A 32 -0.78 47.58 5.01
N THR A 33 -1.84 48.20 4.52
CA THR A 33 -3.25 47.93 4.68
C THR A 33 -3.59 46.45 4.43
N ALA A 34 -4.31 45.85 5.37
CA ALA A 34 -4.90 44.53 5.25
C ALA A 34 -5.91 44.49 4.12
N GLN A 35 -5.62 43.81 3.03
CA GLN A 35 -6.59 43.29 2.07
C GLN A 35 -6.85 41.83 2.42
N SER A 36 -8.14 41.54 2.64
CA SER A 36 -8.63 40.17 2.84
C SER A 36 -8.26 39.29 1.63
N PRO A 37 -7.77 38.09 1.79
CA PRO A 37 -7.53 37.20 0.67
C PRO A 37 -8.88 36.74 0.10
N GLU A 38 -9.09 36.98 -1.18
CA GLU A 38 -10.14 36.33 -1.96
C GLU A 38 -9.94 34.81 -1.96
N PRO A 39 -11.02 34.01 -2.03
CA PRO A 39 -10.89 32.56 -2.06
C PRO A 39 -10.18 32.16 -3.35
N MET A 40 -9.01 31.57 -3.20
CA MET A 40 -8.28 30.97 -4.31
C MET A 40 -9.18 29.93 -4.98
N SER A 41 -9.56 30.20 -6.21
CA SER A 41 -10.19 29.22 -7.09
C SER A 41 -9.21 28.05 -7.23
N ALA A 42 -9.66 26.87 -6.85
CA ALA A 42 -8.93 25.64 -7.06
C ALA A 42 -8.67 25.46 -8.56
N SER A 43 -7.41 25.60 -8.95
CA SER A 43 -6.97 25.24 -10.30
C SER A 43 -7.15 23.75 -10.52
N PRO A 44 -7.69 23.30 -11.67
CA PRO A 44 -7.94 21.88 -11.94
C PRO A 44 -6.69 21.10 -12.41
N GLU A 45 -5.49 21.47 -11.99
CA GLU A 45 -4.24 20.83 -12.43
C GLU A 45 -3.54 20.12 -11.29
N HIS A 46 -4.15 19.08 -10.77
CA HIS A 46 -3.43 18.01 -10.06
C HIS A 46 -3.98 16.64 -10.48
N THR A 47 -4.06 16.41 -11.79
CA THR A 47 -3.98 15.05 -12.31
C THR A 47 -2.55 14.57 -12.10
N MET A 48 -2.26 13.98 -10.94
CA MET A 48 -1.01 13.26 -10.74
C MET A 48 -1.04 12.03 -11.65
N SER A 49 -0.42 12.18 -12.82
CA SER A 49 -0.05 11.06 -13.67
C SER A 49 1.04 10.27 -12.95
N HIS A 50 0.65 9.38 -12.05
CA HIS A 50 1.54 8.34 -11.58
C HIS A 50 1.47 7.21 -12.61
N HIS A 51 2.46 7.15 -13.49
CA HIS A 51 2.73 6.03 -14.40
C HIS A 51 1.52 5.51 -15.23
N GLY A 52 0.77 6.42 -15.86
CA GLY A 52 -0.30 6.02 -16.78
C GLY A 52 -1.55 5.41 -16.14
N MET A 53 -1.58 5.20 -14.82
CA MET A 53 -2.80 4.80 -14.14
C MET A 53 -3.69 6.02 -13.93
N MET A 54 -4.66 6.19 -14.82
CA MET A 54 -5.74 7.13 -14.59
C MET A 54 -6.57 6.64 -13.40
N LEU A 55 -6.60 7.43 -12.32
CA LEU A 55 -7.49 7.23 -11.18
C LEU A 55 -8.93 7.64 -11.57
N HIS A 56 -9.45 7.03 -12.63
CA HIS A 56 -10.80 7.32 -13.10
C HIS A 56 -11.84 7.01 -12.03
N GLY A 57 -12.69 7.95 -11.74
CA GLY A 57 -13.84 7.79 -10.87
C GLY A 57 -13.61 8.18 -9.39
N LEU A 58 -12.46 8.77 -9.04
CA LEU A 58 -12.29 9.41 -7.73
C LEU A 58 -12.78 10.87 -7.71
N ASP A 59 -13.03 11.45 -8.89
CA ASP A 59 -13.57 12.80 -9.02
C ASP A 59 -14.95 12.91 -8.35
N GLY A 60 -15.06 13.73 -7.35
CA GLY A 60 -16.31 13.93 -6.61
C GLY A 60 -16.56 12.91 -5.49
N PHE A 61 -15.64 11.96 -5.24
CA PHE A 61 -15.68 11.22 -4.00
C PHE A 61 -14.98 12.05 -2.93
N PRO A 62 -15.74 12.68 -2.03
CA PRO A 62 -15.12 13.34 -0.92
C PRO A 62 -14.42 12.23 -0.15
N THR A 63 -13.16 12.29 -0.21
CA THR A 63 -12.15 11.55 0.47
C THR A 63 -12.64 10.80 1.71
N LEU A 64 -12.85 9.51 1.58
CA LEU A 64 -12.66 8.62 2.71
C LEU A 64 -11.16 8.36 2.85
N ALA A 65 -10.35 9.42 2.66
CA ALA A 65 -8.92 9.40 2.90
C ALA A 65 -8.65 9.06 4.36
N TYR A 66 -7.47 8.56 4.67
CA TYR A 66 -7.15 8.15 6.04
C TYR A 66 -7.21 9.30 7.05
N ASP A 67 -7.04 10.52 6.63
CA ASP A 67 -7.17 11.74 7.42
C ASP A 67 -8.62 12.26 7.54
N ASP A 68 -9.55 11.73 6.73
CA ASP A 68 -10.96 12.08 6.80
C ASP A 68 -11.57 11.55 8.10
N GLN A 69 -11.88 12.46 9.00
CA GLN A 69 -12.46 12.16 10.31
C GLN A 69 -13.97 11.88 10.27
N ARG A 70 -14.63 12.01 9.10
CA ARG A 70 -16.06 11.72 8.99
C ARG A 70 -16.33 10.25 9.27
N ALA A 71 -17.37 10.00 10.01
CA ALA A 71 -17.84 8.63 10.23
C ALA A 71 -18.21 7.98 8.89
N PRO A 72 -17.94 6.69 8.69
CA PRO A 72 -18.44 5.95 7.55
C PRO A 72 -19.96 6.09 7.46
N LYS A 73 -20.51 6.17 6.24
CA LYS A 73 -21.96 6.18 6.06
C LYS A 73 -22.55 4.93 6.76
N PRO A 74 -23.61 5.10 7.59
CA PRO A 74 -24.23 3.96 8.24
C PRO A 74 -24.82 3.01 7.19
N PRO A 75 -25.00 1.72 7.49
CA PRO A 75 -25.73 0.80 6.64
C PRO A 75 -27.15 1.31 6.41
N MET A 76 -27.63 1.22 5.17
CA MET A 76 -29.03 1.53 4.87
C MET A 76 -29.90 0.32 5.24
N VAL A 77 -30.90 0.54 6.10
CA VAL A 77 -31.82 -0.51 6.55
C VAL A 77 -32.77 -0.90 5.39
N ALA A 78 -33.17 0.06 4.59
CA ALA A 78 -34.04 -0.18 3.45
C ALA A 78 -33.39 0.37 2.16
N SER A 79 -33.32 -0.47 1.15
CA SER A 79 -32.96 -0.03 -0.19
C SER A 79 -34.15 0.69 -0.85
N PRO A 80 -33.91 1.54 -1.86
CA PRO A 80 -34.99 2.09 -2.67
C PRO A 80 -35.77 0.97 -3.39
N PRO A 81 -37.00 1.22 -3.85
CA PRO A 81 -37.75 0.27 -4.68
C PRO A 81 -36.91 -0.17 -5.88
N ALA A 82 -36.85 -1.47 -6.11
CA ALA A 82 -36.11 -2.03 -7.24
C ALA A 82 -36.92 -1.83 -8.54
N PRO A 83 -36.39 -1.13 -9.54
CA PRO A 83 -37.01 -1.10 -10.86
C PRO A 83 -36.85 -2.45 -11.57
N PRO A 84 -37.57 -2.70 -12.70
CA PRO A 84 -37.27 -3.83 -13.57
C PRO A 84 -35.82 -3.81 -14.04
N GLY A 85 -35.14 -4.97 -14.05
CA GLY A 85 -33.76 -5.10 -14.46
C GLY A 85 -33.59 -5.85 -15.79
N ASP A 86 -32.54 -5.51 -16.53
CA ASP A 86 -32.07 -6.15 -17.75
C ASP A 86 -30.85 -7.05 -17.45
N ALA A 87 -31.01 -8.37 -17.64
CA ALA A 87 -29.97 -9.34 -17.31
C ALA A 87 -28.71 -9.21 -18.20
N ARG A 88 -28.83 -8.79 -19.48
CA ARG A 88 -27.70 -8.62 -20.39
C ARG A 88 -26.86 -7.43 -19.89
N ARG A 89 -27.49 -6.30 -19.64
CA ARG A 89 -26.82 -5.10 -19.08
C ARG A 89 -26.25 -5.41 -17.70
N GLY A 90 -26.96 -6.22 -16.89
CA GLY A 90 -26.48 -6.69 -15.60
C GLY A 90 -25.19 -7.50 -15.69
N LYS A 91 -25.03 -8.36 -16.70
CA LYS A 91 -23.78 -9.07 -16.96
C LYS A 91 -22.65 -8.07 -17.29
N GLU A 92 -22.87 -7.15 -18.21
CA GLU A 92 -21.90 -6.12 -18.60
C GLU A 92 -21.41 -5.33 -17.36
N LEU A 93 -22.33 -4.91 -16.50
CA LEU A 93 -22.03 -4.19 -15.26
C LEU A 93 -21.25 -5.03 -14.23
N ALA A 94 -21.61 -6.31 -14.09
CA ALA A 94 -20.94 -7.22 -13.15
C ALA A 94 -19.49 -7.51 -13.55
N TYR A 95 -19.19 -7.51 -14.86
CA TYR A 95 -17.85 -7.74 -15.41
C TYR A 95 -17.01 -6.45 -15.52
N SER A 96 -17.64 -5.30 -15.59
CA SER A 96 -16.96 -4.00 -15.71
C SER A 96 -16.10 -3.69 -14.49
N SER A 97 -14.81 -3.48 -14.70
CA SER A 97 -13.85 -3.06 -13.66
C SER A 97 -14.18 -1.69 -13.05
N GLU A 98 -14.86 -0.83 -13.81
CA GLU A 98 -15.22 0.53 -13.39
C GLU A 98 -16.55 0.56 -12.61
N LYS A 99 -17.33 -0.50 -12.67
CA LYS A 99 -18.66 -0.60 -12.07
C LYS A 99 -18.72 -1.68 -10.99
N GLY A 100 -19.40 -2.79 -11.26
CA GLY A 100 -19.60 -3.85 -10.27
C GLY A 100 -18.35 -4.61 -9.91
N ASN A 101 -17.51 -4.89 -10.90
CA ASN A 101 -16.26 -5.66 -10.76
C ASN A 101 -16.42 -6.96 -9.94
N CYS A 102 -17.57 -7.62 -10.09
CA CYS A 102 -17.95 -8.77 -9.25
C CYS A 102 -16.99 -9.96 -9.43
N LEU A 103 -16.42 -10.12 -10.65
CA LEU A 103 -15.41 -11.13 -10.95
C LEU A 103 -14.12 -10.98 -10.13
N ALA A 104 -13.82 -9.78 -9.62
CA ALA A 104 -12.66 -9.61 -8.76
C ALA A 104 -12.71 -10.51 -7.53
N CYS A 105 -13.92 -10.77 -7.02
CA CYS A 105 -14.16 -11.51 -5.78
C CYS A 105 -14.96 -12.80 -5.95
N HIS A 106 -15.77 -12.93 -7.00
CA HIS A 106 -16.74 -14.01 -7.17
C HIS A 106 -16.52 -14.79 -8.48
N VAL A 107 -16.84 -16.07 -8.45
CA VAL A 107 -17.06 -16.87 -9.67
C VAL A 107 -18.49 -16.63 -10.14
N LEU A 108 -18.69 -16.21 -11.40
CA LEU A 108 -20.00 -15.99 -12.02
C LEU A 108 -20.29 -17.09 -13.07
N GLU A 109 -19.56 -17.09 -14.18
CA GLU A 109 -19.69 -18.07 -15.25
C GLU A 109 -18.33 -18.71 -15.57
N ALA A 110 -18.31 -19.81 -16.30
CA ALA A 110 -17.10 -20.44 -16.81
C ALA A 110 -16.75 -19.91 -18.20
N ASP A 111 -16.47 -18.63 -18.30
CA ASP A 111 -16.27 -17.91 -19.57
C ASP A 111 -14.80 -17.58 -19.90
N GLY A 112 -13.87 -18.29 -19.29
CA GLY A 112 -12.41 -18.10 -19.54
C GLY A 112 -11.76 -16.99 -18.75
N GLU A 113 -12.53 -16.16 -18.07
CA GLU A 113 -12.00 -15.14 -17.16
C GLU A 113 -11.42 -15.79 -15.89
N GLN A 114 -10.45 -15.13 -15.27
CA GLN A 114 -9.88 -15.57 -13.99
C GLN A 114 -10.65 -14.94 -12.82
N PRO A 115 -11.66 -15.59 -12.26
CA PRO A 115 -12.46 -15.01 -11.19
C PRO A 115 -11.72 -15.08 -9.85
N GLY A 116 -12.07 -14.16 -8.94
CA GLY A 116 -11.64 -14.22 -7.55
C GLY A 116 -12.33 -15.31 -6.74
N SER A 117 -11.85 -15.49 -5.52
CA SER A 117 -12.44 -16.37 -4.51
C SER A 117 -12.58 -15.72 -3.13
N VAL A 118 -12.47 -14.40 -3.07
CA VAL A 118 -12.69 -13.62 -1.84
C VAL A 118 -14.14 -13.76 -1.38
N GLY A 119 -15.09 -13.66 -2.31
CA GLY A 119 -16.50 -13.91 -2.09
C GLY A 119 -16.91 -15.35 -2.44
N PRO A 120 -18.15 -15.74 -2.13
CA PRO A 120 -18.70 -17.05 -2.51
C PRO A 120 -18.83 -17.21 -4.02
N ASN A 121 -18.82 -18.45 -4.49
CA ASN A 121 -19.15 -18.80 -5.87
C ASN A 121 -20.63 -18.53 -6.14
N LEU A 122 -20.92 -17.68 -7.11
CA LEU A 122 -22.27 -17.24 -7.50
C LEU A 122 -22.77 -17.89 -8.80
N SER A 123 -22.01 -18.78 -9.44
CA SER A 123 -22.37 -19.38 -10.74
C SER A 123 -23.67 -20.17 -10.74
N ALA A 124 -24.13 -20.58 -9.56
CA ALA A 124 -25.46 -21.23 -9.39
C ALA A 124 -26.36 -20.41 -8.45
N TYR A 125 -26.29 -19.06 -8.54
CA TYR A 125 -26.97 -18.17 -7.60
C TYR A 125 -28.47 -18.38 -7.48
N GLU A 126 -29.12 -18.69 -8.58
CA GLU A 126 -30.59 -18.95 -8.62
C GLU A 126 -30.98 -20.09 -7.66
N ARG A 127 -30.13 -21.12 -7.51
CA ARG A 127 -30.36 -22.25 -6.60
C ARG A 127 -30.37 -21.89 -5.12
N LEU A 128 -29.85 -20.70 -4.77
CA LEU A 128 -29.88 -20.22 -3.38
C LEU A 128 -31.30 -19.79 -2.94
N GLY A 129 -32.23 -19.67 -3.86
CA GLY A 129 -33.62 -19.31 -3.59
C GLY A 129 -33.79 -17.91 -2.98
N ARG A 130 -32.81 -17.02 -3.18
CA ARG A 130 -32.89 -15.66 -2.64
C ARG A 130 -33.93 -14.84 -3.43
N THR A 131 -34.71 -14.04 -2.69
CA THR A 131 -35.66 -13.13 -3.34
C THR A 131 -34.92 -12.00 -4.07
N ALA A 132 -35.52 -11.39 -5.07
CA ALA A 132 -34.98 -10.24 -5.76
C ALA A 132 -34.74 -9.07 -4.78
N ALA A 133 -35.64 -8.84 -3.84
CA ALA A 133 -35.49 -7.80 -2.81
C ALA A 133 -34.29 -8.06 -1.90
N TYR A 134 -34.08 -9.30 -1.45
CA TYR A 134 -32.87 -9.65 -0.66
C TYR A 134 -31.61 -9.40 -1.48
N THR A 135 -31.56 -9.85 -2.74
CA THR A 135 -30.40 -9.68 -3.61
C THR A 135 -30.12 -8.21 -3.89
N PHE A 136 -31.19 -7.43 -4.12
CA PHE A 136 -31.08 -5.99 -4.32
C PHE A 136 -30.49 -5.29 -3.08
N GLN A 137 -31.01 -5.61 -1.89
CA GLN A 137 -30.46 -5.07 -0.64
C GLN A 137 -29.00 -5.49 -0.43
N GLN A 138 -28.65 -6.73 -0.74
CA GLN A 138 -27.28 -7.24 -0.61
C GLN A 138 -26.29 -6.48 -1.51
N LEU A 139 -26.70 -6.14 -2.74
CA LEU A 139 -25.89 -5.33 -3.66
C LEU A 139 -25.91 -3.84 -3.27
N TRP A 140 -27.08 -3.35 -2.84
CA TRP A 140 -27.20 -1.96 -2.41
C TRP A 140 -26.30 -1.65 -1.22
N ASP A 141 -26.42 -2.46 -0.17
CA ASP A 141 -25.58 -2.36 1.02
C ASP A 141 -25.54 -3.69 1.79
N ALA A 142 -24.51 -4.46 1.55
CA ALA A 142 -24.30 -5.76 2.17
C ALA A 142 -24.13 -5.68 3.69
N ARG A 143 -23.77 -4.51 4.24
CA ARG A 143 -23.58 -4.28 5.68
C ARG A 143 -24.88 -4.43 6.48
N VAL A 144 -26.03 -4.29 5.83
CA VAL A 144 -27.34 -4.56 6.45
C VAL A 144 -27.45 -6.01 6.90
N HIS A 145 -26.93 -6.95 6.09
CA HIS A 145 -26.95 -8.37 6.42
C HIS A 145 -25.72 -8.83 7.20
N ASN A 146 -24.56 -8.23 6.92
CA ASN A 146 -23.30 -8.54 7.60
C ASN A 146 -22.44 -7.26 7.76
N PRO A 147 -22.45 -6.64 8.96
CA PRO A 147 -21.67 -5.41 9.21
C PRO A 147 -20.17 -5.54 9.00
N LYS A 148 -19.62 -6.78 9.04
CA LYS A 148 -18.19 -7.05 8.87
C LYS A 148 -17.81 -7.42 7.43
N THR A 149 -18.76 -7.37 6.49
CA THR A 149 -18.50 -7.78 5.12
C THR A 149 -17.39 -6.98 4.44
N ALA A 150 -16.63 -7.64 3.57
CA ALA A 150 -15.73 -7.00 2.62
C ALA A 150 -16.45 -6.65 1.29
N MET A 151 -17.71 -7.04 1.13
CA MET A 151 -18.49 -6.67 -0.07
C MET A 151 -18.81 -5.19 -0.05
N PRO A 152 -18.46 -4.43 -1.11
CA PRO A 152 -18.70 -2.99 -1.15
C PRO A 152 -20.21 -2.64 -1.07
N PRO A 153 -20.55 -1.51 -0.42
CA PRO A 153 -21.92 -1.00 -0.39
C PRO A 153 -22.23 -0.22 -1.68
N PHE A 154 -22.43 -0.94 -2.78
CA PHE A 154 -22.44 -0.37 -4.13
C PHE A 154 -23.47 0.76 -4.30
N GLY A 155 -24.69 0.60 -3.78
CA GLY A 155 -25.72 1.64 -3.84
C GLY A 155 -25.46 2.78 -2.86
N THR A 156 -25.21 2.46 -1.58
CA THR A 156 -24.99 3.47 -0.53
C THR A 156 -23.82 4.40 -0.86
N ASN A 157 -22.77 3.88 -1.46
CA ASN A 157 -21.59 4.66 -1.86
C ASN A 157 -21.68 5.20 -3.30
N GLY A 158 -22.81 5.03 -3.98
CA GLY A 158 -23.01 5.57 -5.33
C GLY A 158 -22.12 4.96 -6.41
N ILE A 159 -21.63 3.73 -6.21
CA ILE A 159 -20.87 2.98 -7.22
C ILE A 159 -21.82 2.54 -8.33
N LEU A 160 -23.00 2.06 -7.93
CA LEU A 160 -24.09 1.65 -8.80
C LEU A 160 -25.36 2.41 -8.44
N SER A 161 -26.10 2.83 -9.45
CA SER A 161 -27.45 3.37 -9.31
C SER A 161 -28.49 2.25 -9.07
N ALA A 162 -29.68 2.60 -8.62
CA ALA A 162 -30.75 1.63 -8.40
C ALA A 162 -31.11 0.82 -9.67
N PRO A 163 -31.22 1.41 -10.88
CA PRO A 163 -31.38 0.61 -12.10
C PRO A 163 -30.23 -0.35 -12.38
N GLU A 164 -28.97 0.07 -12.20
CA GLU A 164 -27.79 -0.79 -12.41
C GLU A 164 -27.76 -1.96 -11.41
N VAL A 165 -28.14 -1.72 -10.15
CA VAL A 165 -28.30 -2.79 -9.16
C VAL A 165 -29.40 -3.75 -9.58
N ALA A 166 -30.55 -3.26 -10.08
CA ALA A 166 -31.64 -4.10 -10.55
C ALA A 166 -31.24 -4.97 -11.75
N ASP A 167 -30.43 -4.43 -12.67
CA ASP A 167 -29.88 -5.18 -13.80
C ASP A 167 -28.99 -6.33 -13.33
N ILE A 168 -28.09 -6.08 -12.40
CA ILE A 168 -27.21 -7.11 -11.82
C ILE A 168 -28.05 -8.16 -11.08
N VAL A 169 -29.11 -7.77 -10.35
CA VAL A 169 -30.06 -8.73 -9.75
C VAL A 169 -30.69 -9.63 -10.80
N ALA A 170 -31.17 -9.04 -11.91
CA ALA A 170 -31.72 -9.79 -13.01
C ALA A 170 -30.72 -10.80 -13.60
N TYR A 171 -29.48 -10.38 -13.80
CA TYR A 171 -28.40 -11.25 -14.28
C TYR A 171 -28.11 -12.40 -13.32
N LEU A 172 -27.87 -12.13 -12.03
CA LEU A 172 -27.56 -13.17 -11.04
C LEU A 172 -28.63 -14.26 -10.99
N ARG A 173 -29.88 -13.91 -11.20
CA ARG A 173 -31.02 -14.86 -11.25
C ARG A 173 -31.03 -15.74 -12.51
N THR A 174 -30.21 -15.43 -13.51
CA THR A 174 -30.02 -16.34 -14.67
C THR A 174 -28.97 -17.42 -14.41
N LEU A 175 -28.14 -17.27 -13.36
CA LEU A 175 -27.03 -18.18 -13.05
C LEU A 175 -27.55 -19.46 -12.37
N LYS A 176 -27.69 -20.54 -13.13
CA LYS A 176 -28.31 -21.81 -12.71
C LYS A 176 -27.33 -22.96 -12.54
N HIS A 177 -26.14 -22.87 -13.12
CA HIS A 177 -25.19 -23.97 -13.23
C HIS A 177 -23.93 -23.67 -12.48
N ALA A 178 -23.55 -24.58 -11.57
CA ALA A 178 -22.28 -24.44 -10.85
C ALA A 178 -21.10 -24.54 -11.82
N SER A 179 -20.25 -23.53 -11.79
CA SER A 179 -18.98 -23.49 -12.52
C SER A 179 -17.83 -23.54 -11.54
N ALA A 180 -16.81 -24.33 -11.86
CA ALA A 180 -15.53 -24.24 -11.18
C ALA A 180 -14.66 -23.21 -11.88
N PRO A 181 -13.88 -22.40 -11.17
CA PRO A 181 -12.93 -21.50 -11.81
C PRO A 181 -11.91 -22.34 -12.58
N SER A 182 -11.77 -22.09 -13.89
CA SER A 182 -10.65 -22.60 -14.66
C SER A 182 -9.40 -21.85 -14.25
N ARG A 183 -8.65 -22.41 -13.30
CA ARG A 183 -7.33 -21.89 -12.95
C ARG A 183 -6.27 -22.69 -13.65
N PRO A 184 -5.28 -22.05 -14.29
CA PRO A 184 -4.07 -22.74 -14.65
C PRO A 184 -3.53 -23.39 -13.37
N ALA A 185 -3.18 -24.68 -13.44
CA ALA A 185 -2.43 -25.30 -12.37
C ALA A 185 -1.21 -24.41 -12.05
N PRO A 186 -0.85 -24.19 -10.76
CA PRO A 186 0.40 -23.54 -10.44
C PRO A 186 1.50 -24.22 -11.25
N ALA A 187 2.27 -23.44 -12.00
CA ALA A 187 3.36 -24.02 -12.76
C ALA A 187 4.28 -24.79 -11.80
N PRO A 188 4.48 -26.10 -12.00
CA PRO A 188 5.22 -26.90 -11.04
C PRO A 188 6.62 -26.32 -10.90
N GLY A 189 7.02 -25.97 -9.69
CA GLY A 189 8.42 -25.73 -9.34
C GLY A 189 8.98 -24.38 -9.72
N ARG A 190 8.18 -23.33 -9.94
CA ARG A 190 8.73 -21.99 -9.82
C ARG A 190 8.89 -21.64 -8.34
N ASN A 191 9.92 -22.24 -7.74
CA ASN A 191 10.63 -21.56 -6.67
C ASN A 191 10.89 -20.15 -7.19
N PHE A 192 10.67 -19.12 -6.36
CA PHE A 192 11.00 -17.71 -6.65
C PHE A 192 12.49 -17.45 -6.88
N ALA A 193 13.17 -18.37 -7.58
CA ALA A 193 14.29 -18.02 -8.41
C ALA A 193 13.67 -17.20 -9.54
N VAL A 194 13.80 -15.90 -9.43
CA VAL A 194 13.42 -14.90 -10.42
C VAL A 194 13.66 -15.50 -11.81
N ALA A 195 12.59 -15.64 -12.61
CA ALA A 195 12.75 -16.11 -13.98
C ALA A 195 13.67 -15.12 -14.71
N GLY A 196 14.61 -15.60 -15.53
CA GLY A 196 15.77 -14.85 -16.03
C GLY A 196 15.52 -13.44 -16.54
N ASP A 197 14.32 -13.13 -17.07
CA ASP A 197 13.99 -11.81 -17.59
C ASP A 197 13.62 -10.80 -16.50
N ASP A 198 13.02 -11.25 -15.37
CA ASP A 198 12.69 -10.40 -14.23
C ASP A 198 13.94 -10.06 -13.40
N LEU A 199 14.98 -10.93 -13.42
CA LEU A 199 16.29 -10.65 -12.81
C LEU A 199 17.00 -9.51 -13.51
N SER A 200 16.96 -9.46 -14.84
CA SER A 200 17.63 -8.42 -15.62
C SER A 200 17.09 -7.02 -15.29
N LEU A 201 15.79 -6.89 -15.04
CA LEU A 201 15.19 -5.61 -14.65
C LEU A 201 15.56 -5.22 -13.21
N ALA A 202 15.53 -6.18 -12.27
CA ALA A 202 15.96 -5.92 -10.90
C ALA A 202 17.44 -5.54 -10.84
N ASP A 203 18.31 -6.26 -11.54
CA ASP A 203 19.73 -5.98 -11.62
C ASP A 203 19.99 -4.60 -12.20
N PHE A 204 19.28 -4.22 -13.25
CA PHE A 204 19.36 -2.88 -13.83
C PHE A 204 19.11 -1.76 -12.79
N TYR A 205 18.05 -1.88 -11.99
CA TYR A 205 17.76 -0.90 -10.94
C TYR A 205 18.77 -0.95 -9.79
N LEU A 206 19.30 -2.11 -9.46
CA LEU A 206 20.36 -2.23 -8.45
C LEU A 206 21.65 -1.60 -8.91
N ASP A 207 22.03 -1.76 -10.19
CA ASP A 207 23.20 -1.11 -10.79
C ASP A 207 23.05 0.41 -10.82
N GLN A 208 21.87 0.93 -11.19
CA GLN A 208 21.57 2.35 -11.08
C GLN A 208 21.69 2.84 -9.63
N GLY A 209 21.15 2.08 -8.68
CA GLY A 209 21.23 2.41 -7.25
C GLY A 209 22.65 2.45 -6.74
N LYS A 210 23.50 1.50 -7.17
CA LYS A 210 24.93 1.47 -6.89
C LYS A 210 25.65 2.66 -7.48
N ALA A 211 25.40 2.98 -8.75
CA ALA A 211 25.98 4.14 -9.40
C ALA A 211 25.66 5.45 -8.65
N GLN A 212 24.40 5.62 -8.22
CA GLN A 212 24.01 6.79 -7.42
C GLN A 212 24.62 6.78 -6.01
N PHE A 213 24.82 5.61 -5.41
CA PHE A 213 25.50 5.46 -4.11
C PHE A 213 26.98 5.91 -4.17
N GLU A 214 27.63 5.66 -5.30
CA GLU A 214 29.03 6.03 -5.55
C GLU A 214 29.18 7.46 -6.08
N GLN A 215 28.15 8.06 -6.64
CA GLN A 215 28.18 9.38 -7.27
C GLN A 215 28.43 10.49 -6.24
N PRO A 216 29.51 11.30 -6.40
CA PRO A 216 29.79 12.40 -5.49
C PRO A 216 28.85 13.59 -5.72
N GLY A 217 28.49 14.24 -4.62
CA GLY A 217 27.82 15.53 -4.65
C GLY A 217 28.77 16.70 -4.91
N PRO A 218 28.26 17.94 -4.95
CA PRO A 218 29.07 19.15 -5.21
C PRO A 218 30.25 19.35 -4.25
N ASN A 219 30.16 18.82 -3.04
CA ASN A 219 31.25 18.86 -2.03
C ASN A 219 32.22 17.68 -2.13
N GLY A 220 32.18 16.89 -3.21
CA GLY A 220 33.04 15.73 -3.44
C GLY A 220 32.71 14.50 -2.61
N LYS A 221 31.64 14.51 -1.78
CA LYS A 221 31.26 13.40 -0.93
C LYS A 221 30.15 12.58 -1.62
N SER A 222 30.27 11.26 -1.56
CA SER A 222 29.23 10.29 -1.96
C SER A 222 28.75 9.51 -0.74
N CYS A 223 27.73 8.65 -0.91
CA CYS A 223 27.39 7.70 0.14
C CYS A 223 28.59 6.77 0.43
N ALA A 224 29.29 6.31 -0.62
CA ALA A 224 30.47 5.45 -0.51
C ALA A 224 31.64 6.12 0.22
N SER A 225 31.74 7.45 0.24
CA SER A 225 32.78 8.18 0.98
C SER A 225 32.71 7.96 2.51
N CYS A 226 31.49 7.75 3.03
CA CYS A 226 31.25 7.52 4.46
C CYS A 226 30.96 6.05 4.75
N HIS A 227 30.34 5.34 3.80
CA HIS A 227 29.97 3.93 3.91
C HIS A 227 30.92 3.10 3.05
N VAL A 228 32.15 2.91 3.56
CA VAL A 228 33.22 2.23 2.81
C VAL A 228 32.94 0.74 2.67
N GLY A 229 32.77 0.32 1.41
CA GLY A 229 32.48 -1.05 1.04
C GLY A 229 31.06 -1.50 1.43
N GLU A 230 30.55 -2.51 0.75
CA GLU A 230 29.20 -3.03 0.93
C GLU A 230 28.90 -3.51 2.35
N ARG A 231 29.93 -4.01 3.06
CA ARG A 231 29.80 -4.51 4.43
C ARG A 231 29.39 -3.45 5.45
N SER A 232 29.69 -2.17 5.20
CA SER A 232 29.41 -1.07 6.14
C SER A 232 27.91 -0.82 6.35
N LEU A 233 27.08 -1.12 5.34
CA LEU A 233 25.61 -1.01 5.38
C LEU A 233 24.90 -2.34 5.52
N ARG A 234 25.62 -3.44 5.58
CA ARG A 234 25.00 -4.76 5.75
C ARG A 234 24.19 -4.82 7.04
N GLY A 235 22.89 -5.13 6.91
CA GLY A 235 21.93 -5.14 8.03
C GLY A 235 21.43 -3.74 8.43
N ALA A 236 21.87 -2.66 7.80
CA ALA A 236 21.37 -1.33 8.11
C ALA A 236 19.88 -1.20 7.77
N ALA A 237 19.48 -1.65 6.57
CA ALA A 237 18.11 -1.54 6.10
C ALA A 237 17.11 -2.36 6.93
N THR A 238 17.54 -3.47 7.56
CA THR A 238 16.65 -4.32 8.37
C THR A 238 16.04 -3.62 9.58
N ARG A 239 16.58 -2.46 9.96
CA ARG A 239 16.13 -1.67 11.12
C ARG A 239 15.19 -0.54 10.75
N TYR A 240 14.99 -0.28 9.46
CA TYR A 240 14.09 0.80 9.01
C TYR A 240 12.67 0.27 8.73
N PRO A 241 11.66 1.13 9.00
CA PRO A 241 11.73 2.49 9.58
C PRO A 241 12.22 2.53 11.03
N VAL A 242 12.86 3.65 11.41
CA VAL A 242 13.34 3.91 12.78
C VAL A 242 12.58 5.09 13.37
N TYR A 243 12.05 4.94 14.58
CA TYR A 243 11.39 6.06 15.26
C TYR A 243 12.40 7.13 15.66
N ASP A 244 12.25 8.31 15.10
CA ASP A 244 13.08 9.49 15.43
C ASP A 244 12.33 10.35 16.47
N ARG A 245 12.97 10.55 17.63
CA ARG A 245 12.40 11.31 18.74
C ARG A 245 12.35 12.82 18.47
N ALA A 246 13.26 13.35 17.65
CA ALA A 246 13.35 14.78 17.37
C ALA A 246 12.15 15.24 16.51
N VAL A 247 11.72 14.42 15.56
CA VAL A 247 10.56 14.71 14.70
C VAL A 247 9.29 13.93 15.11
N ALA A 248 9.40 13.12 16.17
CA ALA A 248 8.32 12.34 16.78
C ALA A 248 7.54 11.45 15.77
N LYS A 249 8.25 10.85 14.79
CA LYS A 249 7.67 9.92 13.81
C LYS A 249 8.67 8.83 13.39
N PRO A 250 8.21 7.71 12.80
CA PRO A 250 9.09 6.80 12.10
C PRO A 250 9.74 7.49 10.89
N ILE A 251 11.03 7.28 10.70
CA ILE A 251 11.80 7.74 9.54
C ILE A 251 12.09 6.52 8.67
N THR A 252 11.68 6.57 7.42
CA THR A 252 11.94 5.50 6.45
C THR A 252 13.40 5.51 5.99
N LEU A 253 13.83 4.46 5.30
CA LEU A 253 15.16 4.43 4.71
C LEU A 253 15.32 5.53 3.65
N GLU A 254 14.30 5.76 2.86
CA GLU A 254 14.24 6.79 1.81
C GLU A 254 14.39 8.20 2.41
N GLU A 255 13.70 8.47 3.51
CA GLU A 255 13.85 9.74 4.24
C GLU A 255 15.26 9.90 4.83
N ARG A 256 15.87 8.82 5.34
CA ARG A 256 17.25 8.83 5.84
C ARG A 256 18.24 9.11 4.72
N ILE A 257 18.08 8.48 3.56
CA ILE A 257 18.92 8.73 2.37
C ILE A 257 18.82 10.21 1.99
N ASN A 258 17.63 10.78 1.89
CA ASN A 258 17.41 12.17 1.56
C ASN A 258 18.01 13.13 2.59
N SER A 259 17.92 12.80 3.88
CA SER A 259 18.57 13.55 4.96
C SER A 259 20.10 13.56 4.79
N CYS A 260 20.71 12.42 4.47
CA CYS A 260 22.15 12.34 4.22
C CYS A 260 22.55 13.11 2.94
N ARG A 261 21.79 13.03 1.86
CA ARG A 261 22.01 13.78 0.62
C ARG A 261 22.07 15.29 0.90
N ALA A 262 21.07 15.80 1.62
CA ALA A 262 21.00 17.21 1.94
C ALA A 262 22.12 17.66 2.91
N SER A 263 22.29 16.96 4.03
CA SER A 263 23.16 17.40 5.11
C SER A 263 24.64 17.05 4.93
N ARG A 264 24.96 16.02 4.15
CA ARG A 264 26.34 15.50 4.01
C ARG A 264 26.93 15.63 2.62
N MET A 265 26.08 15.66 1.57
CA MET A 265 26.53 15.68 0.18
C MET A 265 26.20 17.00 -0.53
N THR A 266 25.47 17.90 0.11
CA THR A 266 25.00 19.18 -0.47
C THR A 266 24.18 18.94 -1.76
N LEU A 267 23.41 17.85 -1.77
CA LEU A 267 22.52 17.48 -2.86
C LEU A 267 21.05 17.71 -2.46
N PRO A 268 20.18 18.14 -3.37
CA PRO A 268 18.76 18.22 -3.08
C PRO A 268 18.18 16.82 -2.77
N PRO A 269 17.13 16.76 -1.92
CA PRO A 269 16.39 15.53 -1.74
C PRO A 269 15.81 15.02 -3.07
N LEU A 270 15.81 13.72 -3.25
CA LEU A 270 15.09 13.06 -4.35
C LEU A 270 13.59 13.03 -4.03
N ALA A 271 12.75 13.19 -5.05
CA ALA A 271 11.31 13.13 -4.84
C ALA A 271 10.89 11.74 -4.32
N PRO A 272 10.00 11.67 -3.32
CA PRO A 272 9.43 10.39 -2.88
C PRO A 272 8.82 9.64 -4.05
N GLY A 273 9.11 8.34 -4.16
CA GLY A 273 8.63 7.49 -5.25
C GLY A 273 9.34 7.72 -6.59
N SER A 274 10.33 8.60 -6.69
CA SER A 274 11.12 8.73 -7.92
C SER A 274 11.96 7.49 -8.16
N GLU A 275 12.20 7.17 -9.44
CA GLU A 275 13.06 6.05 -9.85
C GLU A 275 14.44 6.14 -9.18
N ALA A 276 15.02 7.33 -9.14
CA ALA A 276 16.31 7.57 -8.52
C ALA A 276 16.33 7.23 -7.01
N LEU A 277 15.28 7.62 -6.26
CA LEU A 277 15.19 7.29 -4.84
C LEU A 277 14.94 5.81 -4.62
N ASN A 278 14.09 5.21 -5.43
CA ASN A 278 13.82 3.78 -5.39
C ASN A 278 15.07 2.96 -5.70
N ALA A 279 15.83 3.33 -6.73
CA ALA A 279 17.06 2.64 -7.11
C ALA A 279 18.08 2.64 -5.97
N VAL A 280 18.41 3.81 -5.41
CA VAL A 280 19.40 3.89 -4.32
C VAL A 280 18.93 3.25 -3.03
N SER A 281 17.65 3.38 -2.66
CA SER A 281 17.11 2.72 -1.46
C SER A 281 16.98 1.21 -1.64
N GLY A 282 16.61 0.76 -2.85
CA GLY A 282 16.60 -0.64 -3.23
C GLY A 282 17.98 -1.28 -3.16
N TYR A 283 19.01 -0.61 -3.66
CA TYR A 283 20.40 -1.06 -3.52
C TYR A 283 20.81 -1.20 -2.04
N VAL A 284 20.52 -0.20 -1.20
CA VAL A 284 20.85 -0.28 0.23
C VAL A 284 20.06 -1.41 0.93
N LYS A 285 18.81 -1.66 0.55
CA LYS A 285 18.04 -2.82 1.05
C LYS A 285 18.65 -4.14 0.57
N TYR A 286 19.11 -4.21 -0.68
CA TYR A 286 19.78 -5.38 -1.24
C TYR A 286 21.05 -5.77 -0.45
N LEU A 287 21.82 -4.81 0.04
CA LEU A 287 22.98 -5.08 0.92
C LEU A 287 22.61 -5.81 2.24
N SER A 288 21.32 -5.85 2.57
CA SER A 288 20.77 -6.57 3.72
C SER A 288 19.95 -7.80 3.32
N HIS A 289 20.01 -8.24 2.05
CA HIS A 289 19.25 -9.38 1.56
C HIS A 289 19.52 -10.64 2.40
N GLY A 290 18.47 -11.39 2.70
CA GLY A 290 18.50 -12.60 3.52
C GLY A 290 18.69 -12.37 5.03
N MET A 291 18.93 -11.12 5.47
CA MET A 291 19.09 -10.81 6.90
C MET A 291 17.74 -10.60 7.57
N PRO A 292 17.60 -10.98 8.86
CA PRO A 292 16.32 -10.82 9.56
C PRO A 292 15.97 -9.34 9.77
N VAL A 293 14.72 -8.99 9.52
CA VAL A 293 14.14 -7.69 9.86
C VAL A 293 14.18 -7.48 11.38
N ARG A 294 14.52 -6.28 11.83
CA ARG A 294 14.79 -5.95 13.24
C ARG A 294 14.26 -4.55 13.61
N VAL A 295 13.01 -4.29 13.35
CA VAL A 295 12.38 -3.01 13.71
C VAL A 295 12.00 -3.02 15.19
N THR A 296 12.40 -1.98 15.94
CA THR A 296 12.15 -1.89 17.36
C THR A 296 10.74 -1.39 17.69
N ALA A 297 10.12 -1.95 18.74
CA ALA A 297 8.86 -1.48 19.30
C ALA A 297 9.02 -0.84 20.69
N GLN A 298 10.27 -0.56 21.10
CA GLN A 298 10.57 -0.09 22.45
C GLN A 298 10.36 1.42 22.61
N GLY A 299 9.67 1.81 23.65
CA GLY A 299 9.40 3.21 24.00
C GLY A 299 8.00 3.67 23.59
N ASP A 300 7.52 4.74 24.25
CA ASP A 300 6.13 5.21 24.08
C ASP A 300 5.85 5.78 22.69
N GLY A 301 6.83 6.47 22.11
CA GLY A 301 6.71 7.03 20.77
C GLY A 301 6.55 5.94 19.70
N THR A 302 7.36 4.90 19.79
CA THR A 302 7.29 3.73 18.90
C THR A 302 5.98 2.99 19.03
N ARG A 303 5.52 2.73 20.26
CA ARG A 303 4.23 2.07 20.48
C ARG A 303 3.06 2.86 19.90
N ARG A 304 3.06 4.20 20.09
CA ARG A 304 2.04 5.06 19.48
C ARG A 304 2.08 5.07 17.96
N ALA A 305 3.26 5.05 17.36
CA ALA A 305 3.41 4.96 15.90
C ALA A 305 2.89 3.63 15.37
N LEU A 306 3.24 2.50 16.01
CA LEU A 306 2.72 1.19 15.67
C LEU A 306 1.19 1.13 15.79
N ALA A 307 0.63 1.65 16.88
CA ALA A 307 -0.83 1.67 17.07
C ALA A 307 -1.55 2.52 16.01
N ARG A 308 -0.95 3.63 15.54
CA ARG A 308 -1.51 4.40 14.43
C ARG A 308 -1.43 3.64 13.12
N GLY A 309 -0.29 3.00 12.81
CA GLY A 309 -0.13 2.17 11.63
C GLY A 309 -1.10 0.98 11.60
N GLU A 310 -1.27 0.32 12.74
CA GLU A 310 -2.29 -0.73 12.94
C GLU A 310 -3.69 -0.19 12.70
N GLY A 311 -4.02 0.95 13.30
CA GLY A 311 -5.31 1.61 13.10
C GLY A 311 -5.59 1.91 11.62
N LEU A 312 -4.59 2.36 10.87
CA LEU A 312 -4.71 2.58 9.42
C LEU A 312 -4.92 1.26 8.65
N PHE A 313 -4.22 0.20 9.02
CA PHE A 313 -4.31 -1.10 8.38
C PHE A 313 -5.71 -1.75 8.52
N PHE A 314 -6.37 -1.54 9.65
CA PHE A 314 -7.71 -2.08 9.93
C PHE A 314 -8.85 -1.09 9.62
N LYS A 315 -8.53 0.17 9.30
CA LYS A 315 -9.55 1.20 9.00
C LYS A 315 -10.15 0.98 7.62
N LYS A 316 -11.47 0.80 7.58
CA LYS A 316 -12.20 0.80 6.31
C LYS A 316 -12.23 2.20 5.71
N ALA A 317 -11.90 2.29 4.43
CA ALA A 317 -11.80 3.56 3.72
C ALA A 317 -12.20 3.42 2.24
N GLY A 318 -12.25 4.53 1.56
CA GLY A 318 -12.53 4.61 0.13
C GLY A 318 -13.95 4.26 -0.26
N ARG A 319 -14.18 4.36 -1.57
CA ARG A 319 -15.49 4.12 -2.17
C ARG A 319 -15.95 2.67 -2.02
N LEU A 320 -14.99 1.73 -2.04
CA LEU A 320 -15.29 0.32 -1.83
C LEU A 320 -15.44 -0.06 -0.35
N ASN A 321 -15.18 0.87 0.59
CA ASN A 321 -15.27 0.63 2.03
C ASN A 321 -14.44 -0.59 2.47
N LEU A 322 -13.18 -0.65 2.03
CA LEU A 322 -12.27 -1.74 2.33
C LEU A 322 -11.13 -1.29 3.26
N ALA A 323 -10.69 -2.19 4.11
CA ALA A 323 -9.45 -2.08 4.88
C ALA A 323 -8.36 -2.96 4.25
N CYS A 324 -7.08 -2.66 4.51
CA CYS A 324 -5.99 -3.55 4.13
C CYS A 324 -6.21 -4.96 4.69
N ALA A 325 -6.70 -5.04 5.93
CA ALA A 325 -7.00 -6.29 6.63
C ALA A 325 -8.10 -7.14 5.96
N ASP A 326 -9.04 -6.55 5.20
CA ASP A 326 -10.06 -7.34 4.49
C ASP A 326 -9.42 -8.28 3.45
N CYS A 327 -8.36 -7.81 2.78
CA CYS A 327 -7.62 -8.59 1.79
C CYS A 327 -6.47 -9.39 2.43
N HIS A 328 -5.70 -8.76 3.31
CA HIS A 328 -4.43 -9.30 3.79
C HIS A 328 -4.55 -10.09 5.11
N VAL A 329 -5.72 -10.13 5.73
CA VAL A 329 -6.03 -10.96 6.90
C VAL A 329 -7.23 -11.86 6.59
N ALA A 330 -8.41 -11.26 6.38
CA ALA A 330 -9.65 -12.03 6.24
C ALA A 330 -9.73 -12.86 4.96
N ALA A 331 -9.14 -12.36 3.87
CA ALA A 331 -9.09 -13.04 2.56
C ALA A 331 -7.67 -13.50 2.18
N ALA A 332 -6.73 -13.54 3.12
CA ALA A 332 -5.37 -14.03 2.87
C ALA A 332 -5.39 -15.43 2.23
N GLY A 333 -4.52 -15.64 1.25
CA GLY A 333 -4.45 -16.89 0.48
C GLY A 333 -5.56 -17.08 -0.57
N ARG A 334 -6.60 -16.24 -0.58
CA ARG A 334 -7.64 -16.26 -1.61
C ARG A 334 -7.20 -15.48 -2.85
N TRP A 335 -7.98 -15.60 -3.90
CA TRP A 335 -7.70 -14.96 -5.18
C TRP A 335 -8.55 -13.69 -5.34
N LEU A 336 -7.88 -12.59 -5.70
CA LEU A 336 -8.51 -11.37 -6.20
C LEU A 336 -8.20 -11.30 -7.70
N ARG A 337 -9.17 -11.66 -8.57
CA ARG A 337 -8.89 -12.01 -9.97
C ARG A 337 -7.74 -13.03 -10.08
N GLY A 338 -6.76 -12.80 -10.93
CA GLY A 338 -5.61 -13.65 -11.12
C GLY A 338 -4.49 -13.54 -10.07
N GLN A 339 -4.66 -12.75 -9.02
CA GLN A 339 -3.64 -12.54 -7.98
C GLN A 339 -4.02 -13.22 -6.67
N ARG A 340 -3.11 -13.97 -6.08
CA ARG A 340 -3.28 -14.51 -4.74
C ARG A 340 -2.98 -13.42 -3.70
N LEU A 341 -3.90 -13.23 -2.76
CA LEU A 341 -3.74 -12.24 -1.69
C LEU A 341 -2.70 -12.71 -0.68
N ALA A 342 -1.66 -11.92 -0.51
CA ALA A 342 -0.61 -12.20 0.47
C ALA A 342 -1.15 -12.02 1.89
N ALA A 343 -0.82 -12.94 2.80
CA ALA A 343 -1.02 -12.74 4.23
C ALA A 343 -0.01 -11.72 4.75
N ILE A 344 -0.46 -10.69 5.45
CA ILE A 344 0.41 -9.71 6.11
C ILE A 344 0.41 -9.90 7.62
N HIS A 345 -0.68 -10.41 8.18
CA HIS A 345 -0.82 -10.71 9.59
C HIS A 345 -1.29 -12.16 9.73
N ALA A 346 -0.36 -13.05 10.01
CA ALA A 346 -0.66 -14.45 10.23
C ALA A 346 0.27 -15.04 11.30
N ASP A 347 -0.29 -15.89 12.14
CA ASP A 347 0.45 -16.75 13.03
C ASP A 347 0.79 -18.05 12.27
N GLY A 348 2.04 -18.54 12.36
CA GLY A 348 2.44 -19.82 11.80
C GLY A 348 3.06 -19.79 10.40
N GLU A 349 2.88 -20.86 9.59
CA GLU A 349 3.53 -21.04 8.29
C GLU A 349 3.20 -19.97 7.25
N GLU A 350 2.03 -19.35 7.33
CA GLU A 350 1.64 -18.24 6.45
C GLU A 350 2.43 -16.95 6.72
N ARG A 351 3.12 -16.84 7.85
CA ARG A 351 4.04 -15.74 8.15
C ARG A 351 5.11 -15.55 7.07
N ALA A 352 5.46 -16.60 6.34
CA ALA A 352 6.43 -16.54 5.25
C ALA A 352 6.03 -15.59 4.11
N VAL A 353 4.75 -15.32 3.91
CA VAL A 353 4.25 -14.43 2.87
C VAL A 353 4.36 -12.96 3.28
N ALA A 354 4.26 -12.65 4.58
CA ALA A 354 4.53 -11.31 5.10
C ALA A 354 6.00 -10.89 4.90
N THR A 355 6.91 -11.84 4.65
CA THR A 355 8.34 -11.59 4.46
C THR A 355 8.70 -10.79 3.21
N LYS A 356 7.77 -10.64 2.26
CA LYS A 356 7.98 -9.83 1.05
C LYS A 356 7.97 -8.31 1.32
N TYR A 357 7.58 -7.89 2.52
CA TYR A 357 7.60 -6.51 2.97
C TYR A 357 8.71 -6.34 4.03
N PRO A 358 9.49 -5.26 4.01
CA PRO A 358 9.31 -3.94 3.38
C PRO A 358 10.18 -3.70 2.15
N THR A 359 10.22 -4.57 1.20
CA THR A 359 11.20 -4.53 0.11
C THR A 359 10.68 -3.79 -1.13
N HIS A 360 11.61 -3.38 -2.01
CA HIS A 360 11.27 -2.86 -3.31
C HIS A 360 10.75 -3.97 -4.21
N HIS A 361 9.77 -3.62 -5.01
CA HIS A 361 9.05 -4.56 -5.84
C HIS A 361 9.24 -4.25 -7.31
N VAL A 362 9.56 -5.27 -8.11
CA VAL A 362 9.59 -5.18 -9.57
C VAL A 362 8.23 -5.63 -10.08
N GLY A 363 7.44 -4.68 -10.57
CA GLY A 363 6.11 -4.96 -11.12
C GLY A 363 6.17 -5.35 -12.60
N ARG A 364 5.38 -6.35 -13.01
CA ARG A 364 5.27 -6.74 -14.43
C ARG A 364 4.50 -5.75 -15.28
N HIS A 365 3.66 -4.94 -14.70
CA HIS A 365 2.78 -4.01 -15.40
C HIS A 365 3.15 -2.58 -15.03
N GLU A 366 3.93 -1.91 -15.87
CA GLU A 366 4.14 -0.45 -15.92
C GLU A 366 4.62 0.24 -14.64
N LEU A 367 4.67 -0.44 -13.49
CA LEU A 367 5.05 0.17 -12.22
C LEU A 367 6.57 0.28 -12.03
N GLY A 368 7.37 -0.45 -12.83
CA GLY A 368 8.83 -0.46 -12.70
C GLY A 368 9.29 -0.94 -11.32
N PHE A 369 10.28 -0.27 -10.77
CA PHE A 369 10.87 -0.58 -9.46
C PHE A 369 10.27 0.34 -8.39
N VAL A 370 9.35 -0.18 -7.57
CA VAL A 370 8.53 0.62 -6.66
C VAL A 370 8.83 0.36 -5.18
N SER A 371 8.73 1.41 -4.37
CA SER A 371 8.84 1.31 -2.92
C SER A 371 7.56 0.73 -2.30
N LEU A 372 7.63 0.39 -1.01
CA LEU A 372 6.45 -0.06 -0.26
C LEU A 372 5.32 0.99 -0.25
N GLN A 373 5.66 2.28 -0.09
CA GLN A 373 4.64 3.34 -0.10
C GLN A 373 3.93 3.43 -1.45
N GLN A 374 4.64 3.33 -2.57
CA GLN A 374 4.01 3.28 -3.89
C GLN A 374 3.15 2.02 -4.10
N ARG A 375 3.56 0.89 -3.52
CA ARG A 375 2.72 -0.31 -3.52
C ARG A 375 1.43 -0.10 -2.73
N ILE A 376 1.49 0.61 -1.60
CA ILE A 376 0.31 1.01 -0.83
C ILE A 376 -0.57 1.97 -1.63
N GLU A 377 0.01 2.98 -2.29
CA GLU A 377 -0.71 3.88 -3.20
C GLU A 377 -1.49 3.10 -4.26
N HIS A 378 -0.84 2.13 -4.90
CA HIS A 378 -1.48 1.29 -5.90
C HIS A 378 -2.67 0.51 -5.31
N CYS A 379 -2.52 -0.09 -4.13
CA CYS A 379 -3.64 -0.75 -3.43
C CYS A 379 -4.77 0.23 -3.10
N GLN A 380 -4.44 1.44 -2.66
CA GLN A 380 -5.44 2.47 -2.39
C GLN A 380 -6.20 2.88 -3.66
N ALA A 381 -5.51 3.04 -4.79
CA ALA A 381 -6.16 3.33 -6.07
C ALA A 381 -7.13 2.22 -6.49
N ILE A 382 -6.71 0.95 -6.40
CA ILE A 382 -7.58 -0.20 -6.72
C ILE A 382 -8.82 -0.24 -5.83
N THR A 383 -8.69 0.11 -4.56
CA THR A 383 -9.81 0.15 -3.60
C THR A 383 -10.57 1.48 -3.62
N GLN A 384 -10.26 2.37 -4.57
CA GLN A 384 -10.87 3.68 -4.73
C GLN A 384 -10.76 4.54 -3.45
N VAL A 385 -9.59 4.47 -2.82
CA VAL A 385 -9.16 5.36 -1.73
C VAL A 385 -8.25 6.42 -2.34
N LEU A 386 -8.43 7.68 -1.98
CA LEU A 386 -7.49 8.73 -2.36
C LEU A 386 -6.14 8.43 -1.68
N PRO A 387 -5.06 8.26 -2.45
CA PRO A 387 -3.75 8.00 -1.87
C PRO A 387 -3.29 9.11 -0.94
N LEU A 388 -2.58 8.74 0.11
CA LEU A 388 -1.92 9.70 0.99
C LEU A 388 -0.71 10.33 0.28
N LYS A 389 -0.29 11.48 0.77
CA LYS A 389 0.91 12.12 0.25
C LYS A 389 2.14 11.26 0.55
N PRO A 390 2.98 10.90 -0.46
CA PRO A 390 4.24 10.19 -0.24
C PRO A 390 5.12 10.90 0.79
N GLY A 391 5.71 10.14 1.72
CA GLY A 391 6.49 10.66 2.84
C GLY A 391 5.65 11.26 3.98
N SER A 392 4.31 11.16 3.93
CA SER A 392 3.44 11.56 5.05
C SER A 392 3.71 10.74 6.31
N ARG A 393 3.28 11.28 7.46
CA ARG A 393 3.35 10.55 8.73
C ARG A 393 2.56 9.24 8.67
N GLU A 394 1.40 9.28 8.05
CA GLU A 394 0.48 8.16 7.94
C GLU A 394 1.12 7.01 7.15
N TYR A 395 1.76 7.29 6.02
CA TYR A 395 2.52 6.28 5.29
C TYR A 395 3.71 5.77 6.09
N SER A 396 4.44 6.63 6.80
CA SER A 396 5.55 6.21 7.65
C SER A 396 5.09 5.33 8.83
N ASP A 397 3.94 5.65 9.45
CA ASP A 397 3.35 4.84 10.53
C ASP A 397 2.88 3.47 10.00
N LEU A 398 2.23 3.44 8.83
CA LEU A 398 1.77 2.21 8.19
C LEU A 398 2.95 1.33 7.74
N GLU A 399 3.97 1.91 7.08
CA GLU A 399 5.19 1.19 6.71
C GLU A 399 5.91 0.64 7.95
N TYR A 400 5.94 1.41 9.05
CA TYR A 400 6.52 0.99 10.31
C TYR A 400 5.80 -0.23 10.89
N TYR A 401 4.46 -0.21 10.89
CA TYR A 401 3.64 -1.32 11.36
C TYR A 401 3.85 -2.58 10.49
N LEU A 402 3.77 -2.44 9.17
CA LEU A 402 3.95 -3.56 8.24
C LEU A 402 5.34 -4.20 8.35
N THR A 403 6.37 -3.36 8.50
CA THR A 403 7.74 -3.84 8.66
C THR A 403 7.95 -4.51 10.01
N TRP A 404 7.33 -3.97 11.07
CA TRP A 404 7.38 -4.60 12.39
C TRP A 404 6.73 -5.98 12.43
N LEU A 405 5.62 -6.17 11.70
CA LEU A 405 5.00 -7.49 11.52
C LEU A 405 5.95 -8.49 10.85
N ALA A 406 6.86 -8.02 10.01
CA ALA A 406 7.86 -8.85 9.33
C ALA A 406 9.13 -9.10 10.17
N ASN A 407 9.17 -8.72 11.45
CA ASN A 407 10.33 -8.99 12.30
C ASN A 407 10.69 -10.48 12.32
N ASP A 408 11.98 -10.75 12.36
CA ASP A 408 12.62 -12.08 12.31
C ASP A 408 12.53 -12.79 10.95
N ALA A 409 11.72 -12.29 10.02
CA ALA A 409 11.70 -12.80 8.66
C ALA A 409 12.91 -12.27 7.85
N PRO A 410 13.42 -13.02 6.88
CA PRO A 410 14.50 -12.56 6.03
C PRO A 410 14.02 -11.41 5.14
N MET A 411 14.82 -10.34 5.04
CA MET A 411 14.59 -9.26 4.09
C MET A 411 14.85 -9.77 2.67
N LEU A 412 13.84 -9.78 1.84
CA LEU A 412 13.96 -10.13 0.43
C LEU A 412 13.98 -8.84 -0.38
N ALA A 413 15.12 -8.49 -0.97
CA ALA A 413 15.28 -7.26 -1.75
C ALA A 413 16.14 -7.52 -2.97
N PRO A 414 15.67 -7.15 -4.16
CA PRO A 414 14.29 -6.81 -4.49
C PRO A 414 13.37 -8.04 -4.50
N THR A 415 12.06 -7.81 -4.53
CA THR A 415 11.08 -8.86 -4.79
C THR A 415 10.44 -8.65 -6.16
N ALA A 416 10.09 -9.72 -6.85
CA ALA A 416 9.33 -9.66 -8.09
C ALA A 416 7.88 -10.14 -7.86
N ASP A 417 6.94 -9.65 -8.68
CA ASP A 417 5.60 -10.23 -8.76
C ASP A 417 5.70 -11.67 -9.24
N GLY A 418 5.51 -12.61 -8.32
CA GLY A 418 5.33 -14.00 -8.68
C GLY A 418 3.83 -14.29 -8.77
N TYR A 419 3.39 -14.89 -9.87
CA TYR A 419 2.13 -15.63 -9.84
C TYR A 419 2.40 -16.89 -8.99
N GLU A 420 1.85 -16.89 -7.78
CA GLU A 420 1.71 -18.11 -6.99
C GLU A 420 0.46 -18.87 -7.40
#